data_92c60e7092cfee8f70586a4fe8eb8af9
#
_entry.id   92c60e7092cfee8f70586a4fe8eb8af9
#
_cell.length_a   1.000
_cell.length_b   1.000
_cell.length_c   1.000
_cell.angle_alpha   90.00
_cell.angle_beta   90.00
_cell.angle_gamma   90.00
#
_symmetry.space_group_name_H-M   'P 1'
#
loop_
_entity.id
_entity.type
_entity.pdbx_description
1 polymer ?
#
loop_
_entity_poly.entity_id
_entity_poly.type
_entity_poly.pdbx_seq_one_letter_code
_entity_poly.pdbx_strand_id
1 'polypeptide(L)'
;MRNIHLFTVAVVLCLATAVSSAQTKSAKPKTPVMREAFTLRLKVDKDHSEEFHYDKQPYVSENEVYLFSGDKFGVNLVVKGDRVVEVSYQPNVSKADLVFGFEQPKELQNGVAMALTIDNKIKRDVTMEAMGSIPGKKDAFKDNIAPVKAGKSSTEFWPHPIAQLVLGNFRLTTEGTASPKK
;
A
#
# COMPACT_ATOMS: atom_id res chain seq x y z
N MET A 1 -70.54 -41.06 -37.77
CA MET A 1 -69.45 -40.07 -37.95
C MET A 1 -68.90 -39.73 -36.56
N ARG A 2 -67.76 -40.29 -36.18
CA ARG A 2 -67.21 -40.18 -34.85
C ARG A 2 -65.91 -39.37 -34.97
N ASN A 3 -65.85 -38.14 -34.42
CA ASN A 3 -64.67 -37.29 -34.33
C ASN A 3 -63.83 -37.75 -33.15
N ILE A 4 -62.61 -38.14 -33.44
CA ILE A 4 -61.55 -38.46 -32.44
C ILE A 4 -60.68 -37.19 -32.24
N HIS A 5 -60.79 -36.61 -31.07
CA HIS A 5 -59.88 -35.50 -30.66
C HIS A 5 -58.59 -36.11 -30.09
N LEU A 6 -57.53 -35.85 -30.79
CA LEU A 6 -56.18 -36.21 -30.36
C LEU A 6 -55.68 -35.14 -29.37
N PHE A 7 -55.48 -35.50 -28.10
CA PHE A 7 -54.87 -34.63 -27.09
C PHE A 7 -53.37 -34.81 -27.15
N THR A 8 -52.62 -33.76 -27.57
CA THR A 8 -51.20 -33.69 -27.53
C THR A 8 -50.78 -33.16 -26.17
N VAL A 9 -50.19 -34.01 -25.34
CA VAL A 9 -49.60 -33.59 -24.05
C VAL A 9 -48.18 -33.12 -24.32
N ALA A 10 -47.94 -31.82 -24.15
CA ALA A 10 -46.60 -31.21 -24.18
C ALA A 10 -45.92 -31.35 -22.80
N VAL A 11 -44.94 -32.20 -22.71
CA VAL A 11 -44.08 -32.30 -21.52
C VAL A 11 -43.05 -31.18 -21.56
N VAL A 12 -43.20 -30.17 -20.68
CA VAL A 12 -42.23 -29.10 -20.47
C VAL A 12 -41.16 -29.61 -19.50
N LEU A 13 -39.97 -29.90 -20.02
CA LEU A 13 -38.81 -30.29 -19.23
C LEU A 13 -38.14 -29.03 -18.67
N CYS A 14 -38.41 -28.66 -17.42
CA CYS A 14 -37.70 -27.60 -16.72
C CYS A 14 -36.29 -28.06 -16.36
N LEU A 15 -35.28 -27.63 -17.12
CA LEU A 15 -33.89 -27.73 -16.70
C LEU A 15 -33.61 -26.69 -15.60
N ALA A 16 -33.55 -27.12 -14.36
CA ALA A 16 -33.06 -26.32 -13.25
C ALA A 16 -31.53 -26.23 -13.34
N THR A 17 -31.00 -25.12 -13.86
CA THR A 17 -29.57 -24.80 -13.79
C THR A 17 -29.22 -24.38 -12.35
N ALA A 18 -28.61 -25.27 -11.60
CA ALA A 18 -28.03 -24.95 -10.29
C ALA A 18 -26.85 -24.00 -10.49
N VAL A 19 -27.06 -22.69 -10.25
CA VAL A 19 -26.00 -21.71 -10.15
C VAL A 19 -25.29 -21.97 -8.82
N SER A 20 -24.16 -22.68 -8.88
CA SER A 20 -23.25 -22.88 -7.76
C SER A 20 -22.59 -21.54 -7.44
N SER A 21 -23.14 -20.80 -6.48
CA SER A 21 -22.52 -19.61 -5.91
C SER A 21 -21.27 -20.06 -5.15
N ALA A 22 -20.09 -19.99 -5.79
CA ALA A 22 -18.82 -20.12 -5.12
C ALA A 22 -18.69 -18.98 -4.09
N GLN A 23 -19.04 -19.26 -2.84
CA GLN A 23 -18.74 -18.37 -1.72
C GLN A 23 -17.23 -18.23 -1.62
N THR A 24 -16.72 -17.10 -2.10
CA THR A 24 -15.34 -16.68 -1.85
C THR A 24 -15.21 -16.53 -0.34
N LYS A 25 -14.51 -17.47 0.33
CA LYS A 25 -14.15 -17.35 1.74
C LYS A 25 -13.42 -16.02 1.89
N SER A 26 -14.10 -15.02 2.42
CA SER A 26 -13.48 -13.78 2.88
C SER A 26 -12.45 -14.17 3.94
N ALA A 27 -11.17 -13.98 3.64
CA ALA A 27 -10.11 -14.22 4.60
C ALA A 27 -10.37 -13.29 5.80
N LYS A 28 -10.39 -13.89 7.01
CA LYS A 28 -10.55 -13.13 8.26
C LYS A 28 -9.47 -12.05 8.29
N PRO A 29 -9.81 -10.76 8.54
CA PRO A 29 -8.82 -9.70 8.57
C PRO A 29 -7.75 -10.05 9.61
N LYS A 30 -6.50 -10.08 9.19
CA LYS A 30 -5.36 -10.27 10.10
C LYS A 30 -5.27 -9.05 11.00
N THR A 31 -5.17 -9.27 12.30
CA THR A 31 -4.91 -8.18 13.26
C THR A 31 -3.61 -7.48 12.88
N PRO A 32 -3.60 -6.15 12.70
CA PRO A 32 -2.38 -5.42 12.39
C PRO A 32 -1.30 -5.61 13.45
N VAL A 33 -0.05 -5.70 13.02
CA VAL A 33 1.08 -5.63 13.94
C VAL A 33 1.26 -4.18 14.34
N MET A 34 1.19 -3.91 15.65
CA MET A 34 1.25 -2.57 16.20
C MET A 34 2.66 -2.27 16.72
N ARG A 35 3.13 -1.05 16.52
CA ARG A 35 4.24 -0.50 17.30
C ARG A 35 3.72 0.00 18.65
N GLU A 36 4.57 0.00 19.66
CA GLU A 36 4.22 0.58 20.96
C GLU A 36 4.05 2.11 20.83
N ALA A 37 3.41 2.72 21.85
CA ALA A 37 3.32 4.17 21.94
C ALA A 37 4.72 4.80 21.99
N PHE A 38 4.92 5.92 21.33
CA PHE A 38 6.22 6.57 21.20
C PHE A 38 6.10 8.08 21.08
N THR A 39 7.21 8.76 21.33
CA THR A 39 7.36 10.18 21.08
C THR A 39 8.28 10.39 19.88
N LEU A 40 7.75 11.06 18.86
CA LEU A 40 8.51 11.46 17.69
C LEU A 40 9.01 12.88 17.88
N ARG A 41 10.33 13.08 17.77
CA ARG A 41 10.93 14.42 17.76
C ARG A 41 11.38 14.74 16.34
N LEU A 42 10.81 15.82 15.79
CA LEU A 42 11.17 16.30 14.45
C LEU A 42 11.74 17.71 14.51
N LYS A 43 12.77 17.94 13.74
CA LYS A 43 13.29 19.26 13.46
C LYS A 43 12.37 19.92 12.42
N VAL A 44 11.63 20.96 12.81
CA VAL A 44 10.67 21.62 11.92
C VAL A 44 11.29 22.81 11.17
N ASP A 45 12.34 23.39 11.74
CA ASP A 45 13.19 24.37 11.07
C ASP A 45 14.64 24.31 11.59
N LYS A 46 15.47 25.27 11.22
CA LYS A 46 16.90 25.31 11.57
C LYS A 46 17.15 25.26 13.10
N ASP A 47 16.33 25.92 13.88
CA ASP A 47 16.55 26.17 15.30
C ASP A 47 15.48 25.53 16.20
N HIS A 48 14.42 24.98 15.58
CA HIS A 48 13.24 24.49 16.30
C HIS A 48 12.95 23.01 16.02
N SER A 49 12.59 22.29 17.07
CA SER A 49 12.11 20.91 17.01
C SER A 49 10.80 20.78 17.77
N GLU A 50 9.88 19.99 17.25
CA GLU A 50 8.61 19.68 17.89
C GLU A 50 8.56 18.21 18.31
N GLU A 51 7.82 17.92 19.36
CA GLU A 51 7.56 16.57 19.87
C GLU A 51 6.10 16.20 19.66
N PHE A 52 5.90 15.02 19.07
CA PHE A 52 4.59 14.45 18.78
C PHE A 52 4.44 13.14 19.55
N HIS A 53 3.41 13.04 20.38
CA HIS A 53 3.10 11.81 21.11
C HIS A 53 2.09 11.00 20.32
N TYR A 54 2.45 9.76 20.03
CA TYR A 54 1.59 8.82 19.34
C TYR A 54 1.27 7.63 20.25
N ASP A 55 -0.02 7.29 20.31
CA ASP A 55 -0.45 6.00 20.82
C ASP A 55 0.05 4.88 19.91
N LYS A 56 -0.29 3.63 20.25
CA LYS A 56 0.04 2.48 19.43
C LYS A 56 -0.41 2.70 17.99
N GLN A 57 0.52 2.56 17.04
CA GLN A 57 0.27 2.74 15.62
C GLN A 57 0.56 1.44 14.86
N PRO A 58 -0.22 1.08 13.83
CA PRO A 58 0.12 -0.05 12.98
C PRO A 58 1.36 0.24 12.14
N TYR A 59 2.13 -0.81 11.80
CA TYR A 59 3.11 -0.74 10.71
C TYR A 59 2.41 -0.82 9.36
N VAL A 60 1.40 -1.70 9.26
CA VAL A 60 0.59 -1.90 8.06
C VAL A 60 -0.87 -2.11 8.49
N SER A 61 -1.80 -1.42 7.86
CA SER A 61 -3.24 -1.60 8.02
C SER A 61 -3.94 -1.31 6.70
N GLU A 62 -4.97 -2.09 6.34
CA GLU A 62 -5.79 -1.88 5.13
C GLU A 62 -4.98 -1.73 3.83
N ASN A 63 -3.86 -2.45 3.72
CA ASN A 63 -2.89 -2.37 2.62
C ASN A 63 -2.12 -1.04 2.52
N GLU A 64 -2.15 -0.24 3.57
CA GLU A 64 -1.35 0.97 3.71
C GLU A 64 -0.19 0.74 4.68
N VAL A 65 0.94 1.36 4.38
CA VAL A 65 2.17 1.32 5.17
C VAL A 65 2.34 2.65 5.89
N TYR A 66 2.44 2.61 7.21
CA TYR A 66 2.55 3.79 8.06
C TYR A 66 4.00 3.98 8.51
N LEU A 67 4.60 5.10 8.13
CA LEU A 67 6.00 5.42 8.38
C LEU A 67 6.15 6.67 9.25
N PHE A 68 7.09 6.60 10.17
CA PHE A 68 7.53 7.71 11.00
C PHE A 68 9.05 7.85 10.90
N SER A 69 9.57 9.06 11.14
CA SER A 69 11.01 9.28 11.08
C SER A 69 11.78 8.34 12.02
N GLY A 70 12.78 7.64 11.48
CA GLY A 70 13.55 6.61 12.15
C GLY A 70 13.08 5.18 11.84
N ASP A 71 11.98 5.00 11.14
CA ASP A 71 11.50 3.66 10.74
C ASP A 71 12.41 3.02 9.69
N LYS A 72 12.66 1.71 9.90
CA LYS A 72 13.24 0.83 8.88
C LYS A 72 12.66 -0.57 9.02
N PHE A 73 11.82 -0.97 8.10
CA PHE A 73 11.20 -2.30 8.10
C PHE A 73 10.80 -2.73 6.69
N GLY A 74 10.40 -3.97 6.56
CA GLY A 74 9.95 -4.55 5.30
C GLY A 74 8.47 -4.87 5.28
N VAL A 75 7.95 -5.11 4.08
CA VAL A 75 6.64 -5.67 3.84
C VAL A 75 6.69 -6.78 2.81
N ASN A 76 5.73 -7.71 2.88
CA ASN A 76 5.47 -8.70 1.85
C ASN A 76 4.18 -8.35 1.11
N LEU A 77 4.14 -8.67 -0.17
CA LEU A 77 3.06 -8.36 -1.09
C LEU A 77 2.39 -9.64 -1.59
N VAL A 78 1.07 -9.71 -1.48
CA VAL A 78 0.29 -10.72 -2.21
C VAL A 78 -0.25 -10.08 -3.48
N VAL A 79 0.06 -10.67 -4.62
CA VAL A 79 -0.22 -10.10 -5.93
C VAL A 79 -1.20 -10.97 -6.71
N LYS A 80 -2.21 -10.34 -7.36
CA LYS A 80 -3.10 -10.97 -8.33
C LYS A 80 -3.05 -10.17 -9.64
N GLY A 81 -2.42 -10.76 -10.66
CA GLY A 81 -2.11 -10.02 -11.89
C GLY A 81 -1.16 -8.87 -11.62
N ASP A 82 -1.58 -7.63 -11.89
CA ASP A 82 -0.82 -6.40 -11.65
C ASP A 82 -1.22 -5.66 -10.36
N ARG A 83 -2.19 -6.21 -9.63
CA ARG A 83 -2.68 -5.59 -8.40
C ARG A 83 -2.08 -6.25 -7.17
N VAL A 84 -1.63 -5.43 -6.23
CA VAL A 84 -1.35 -5.85 -4.87
C VAL A 84 -2.68 -5.95 -4.13
N VAL A 85 -3.00 -7.14 -3.62
CA VAL A 85 -4.27 -7.43 -2.92
C VAL A 85 -4.10 -7.52 -1.41
N GLU A 86 -2.87 -7.73 -0.94
CA GLU A 86 -2.55 -7.71 0.48
C GLU A 86 -1.12 -7.19 0.66
N VAL A 87 -0.94 -6.31 1.65
CA VAL A 87 0.35 -5.85 2.15
C VAL A 87 0.45 -6.29 3.61
N SER A 88 1.57 -6.90 3.99
CA SER A 88 1.78 -7.38 5.36
C SER A 88 3.15 -7.00 5.89
N TYR A 89 3.22 -6.63 7.18
CA TYR A 89 4.45 -6.29 7.87
C TYR A 89 5.43 -7.46 7.90
N GLN A 90 6.71 -7.18 7.61
CA GLN A 90 7.82 -8.13 7.66
C GLN A 90 9.00 -7.52 8.47
N PRO A 91 9.20 -7.95 9.74
CA PRO A 91 10.29 -7.41 10.57
C PRO A 91 11.68 -7.79 10.06
N ASN A 92 11.80 -8.94 9.41
CA ASN A 92 13.06 -9.37 8.82
C ASN A 92 13.22 -8.79 7.42
N VAL A 93 13.96 -7.69 7.32
CA VAL A 93 14.20 -6.97 6.03
C VAL A 93 14.83 -7.86 4.95
N SER A 94 15.57 -8.95 5.32
CA SER A 94 16.15 -9.85 4.32
C SER A 94 15.10 -10.73 3.61
N LYS A 95 13.94 -10.92 4.23
CA LYS A 95 12.80 -11.73 3.74
C LYS A 95 11.67 -10.90 3.16
N ALA A 96 11.82 -9.57 3.15
CA ALA A 96 10.80 -8.67 2.65
C ALA A 96 10.83 -8.54 1.13
N ASP A 97 9.68 -8.29 0.53
CA ASP A 97 9.52 -7.93 -0.88
C ASP A 97 9.92 -6.47 -1.13
N LEU A 98 9.48 -5.56 -0.26
CA LEU A 98 9.90 -4.17 -0.22
C LEU A 98 10.47 -3.84 1.17
N VAL A 99 11.49 -2.99 1.21
CA VAL A 99 12.01 -2.43 2.46
C VAL A 99 11.92 -0.92 2.39
N PHE A 100 11.39 -0.33 3.43
CA PHE A 100 11.29 1.11 3.60
C PHE A 100 12.24 1.60 4.68
N GLY A 101 12.93 2.71 4.42
CA GLY A 101 13.63 3.51 5.40
C GLY A 101 13.10 4.93 5.32
N PHE A 102 12.62 5.49 6.42
CA PHE A 102 12.10 6.85 6.46
C PHE A 102 12.79 7.63 7.57
N GLU A 103 13.48 8.70 7.21
CA GLU A 103 14.29 9.45 8.17
C GLU A 103 14.32 10.95 7.89
N GLN A 104 14.59 11.70 8.92
CA GLN A 104 15.01 13.08 8.80
C GLN A 104 16.55 13.13 8.78
N PRO A 105 17.18 13.52 7.66
CA PRO A 105 18.63 13.61 7.56
C PRO A 105 19.22 14.56 8.63
N LYS A 106 20.35 14.17 9.23
CA LYS A 106 21.04 14.99 10.27
C LYS A 106 21.51 16.31 9.71
N GLU A 107 21.93 16.31 8.45
CA GLU A 107 22.37 17.51 7.73
C GLU A 107 21.34 17.81 6.64
N LEU A 108 20.74 18.98 6.72
CA LEU A 108 19.83 19.46 5.68
C LEU A 108 20.66 19.96 4.49
N GLN A 109 21.11 19.05 3.65
CA GLN A 109 21.72 19.42 2.38
C GLN A 109 20.61 19.88 1.43
N ASN A 110 20.74 21.08 0.87
CA ASN A 110 19.82 21.65 -0.12
C ASN A 110 18.36 21.81 0.33
N GLY A 111 18.11 22.00 1.63
CA GLY A 111 16.75 22.22 2.14
C GLY A 111 15.88 20.95 2.25
N VAL A 112 16.47 19.78 2.09
CA VAL A 112 15.77 18.49 2.28
C VAL A 112 15.54 18.26 3.77
N ALA A 113 14.29 18.04 4.15
CA ALA A 113 13.94 17.77 5.54
C ALA A 113 13.56 16.30 5.81
N MET A 114 13.14 15.54 4.80
CA MET A 114 12.75 14.13 4.94
C MET A 114 13.23 13.32 3.74
N ALA A 115 13.63 12.07 3.99
CA ALA A 115 14.04 11.11 2.99
C ALA A 115 13.31 9.78 3.17
N LEU A 116 12.75 9.23 2.11
CA LEU A 116 12.20 7.89 2.02
C LEU A 116 13.07 7.05 1.10
N THR A 117 13.69 6.02 1.63
CA THR A 117 14.38 5.00 0.84
C THR A 117 13.48 3.79 0.65
N ILE A 118 13.40 3.28 -0.58
CA ILE A 118 12.60 2.11 -0.94
C ILE A 118 13.50 1.13 -1.66
N ASP A 119 13.71 -0.06 -1.07
CA ASP A 119 14.40 -1.17 -1.71
C ASP A 119 13.36 -2.13 -2.28
N ASN A 120 13.28 -2.22 -3.60
CA ASN A 120 12.42 -3.17 -4.28
C ASN A 120 13.19 -4.47 -4.58
N LYS A 121 12.85 -5.55 -3.89
CA LYS A 121 13.52 -6.86 -4.03
C LYS A 121 12.79 -7.82 -4.96
N ILE A 122 11.60 -7.46 -5.43
CA ILE A 122 10.86 -8.30 -6.38
C ILE A 122 11.31 -8.05 -7.83
N LYS A 123 10.92 -8.95 -8.74
CA LYS A 123 11.32 -8.92 -10.16
C LYS A 123 10.37 -8.08 -11.04
N ARG A 124 9.70 -7.11 -10.45
CA ARG A 124 8.75 -6.22 -11.14
C ARG A 124 8.87 -4.81 -10.59
N ASP A 125 8.63 -3.83 -11.43
CA ASP A 125 8.57 -2.44 -11.01
C ASP A 125 7.35 -2.23 -10.10
N VAL A 126 7.50 -1.40 -9.07
CA VAL A 126 6.44 -1.06 -8.12
C VAL A 126 6.16 0.43 -8.17
N THR A 127 4.88 0.78 -8.24
CA THR A 127 4.39 2.15 -8.05
C THR A 127 3.54 2.22 -6.80
N MET A 128 3.49 3.37 -6.17
CA MET A 128 2.69 3.64 -4.98
C MET A 128 2.40 5.14 -4.86
N GLU A 129 1.40 5.46 -4.06
CA GLU A 129 1.07 6.84 -3.70
C GLU A 129 1.53 7.11 -2.27
N ALA A 130 1.92 8.33 -1.99
CA ALA A 130 2.28 8.81 -0.68
C ALA A 130 1.29 9.86 -0.21
N MET A 131 0.93 9.81 1.07
CA MET A 131 0.17 10.84 1.76
C MET A 131 0.91 11.19 3.06
N GLY A 132 1.21 12.47 3.27
CA GLY A 132 2.00 12.89 4.42
C GLY A 132 1.35 14.01 5.22
N SER A 133 1.48 13.96 6.55
CA SER A 133 1.08 15.03 7.44
C SER A 133 2.27 15.94 7.76
N ILE A 134 2.10 17.25 7.53
CA ILE A 134 3.12 18.27 7.80
C ILE A 134 2.78 18.93 9.14
N PRO A 135 3.74 19.05 10.08
CA PRO A 135 3.53 19.78 11.31
C PRO A 135 2.92 21.18 11.08
N GLY A 136 1.92 21.53 11.88
CA GLY A 136 1.23 22.83 11.80
C GLY A 136 0.29 23.01 10.61
N LYS A 137 0.18 22.06 9.67
CA LYS A 137 -0.79 22.08 8.56
C LYS A 137 -1.98 21.17 8.85
N LYS A 138 -3.19 21.62 8.47
CA LYS A 138 -4.41 20.82 8.64
C LYS A 138 -4.55 19.73 7.57
N ASP A 139 -4.13 20.05 6.35
CA ASP A 139 -4.31 19.18 5.19
C ASP A 139 -3.06 18.32 4.96
N ALA A 140 -3.26 17.03 4.72
CA ALA A 140 -2.22 16.15 4.25
C ALA A 140 -1.88 16.48 2.79
N PHE A 141 -0.60 16.41 2.44
CA PHE A 141 -0.20 16.43 1.04
C PHE A 141 -0.35 15.03 0.41
N LYS A 142 -0.49 15.00 -0.91
CA LYS A 142 -0.45 13.75 -1.70
C LYS A 142 0.65 13.87 -2.75
N ASP A 143 1.33 12.75 -2.98
CA ASP A 143 2.40 12.64 -3.95
C ASP A 143 2.39 11.25 -4.61
N ASN A 144 2.94 11.15 -5.81
CA ASN A 144 3.12 9.89 -6.51
C ASN A 144 4.59 9.52 -6.49
N ILE A 145 4.90 8.39 -5.85
CA ILE A 145 6.27 7.89 -5.83
C ILE A 145 6.65 7.41 -7.23
N ALA A 146 7.81 7.84 -7.69
CA ALA A 146 8.36 7.38 -8.97
C ALA A 146 8.47 5.84 -8.99
N PRO A 147 8.26 5.17 -10.15
CA PRO A 147 8.34 3.72 -10.22
C PRO A 147 9.69 3.19 -9.73
N VAL A 148 9.67 2.39 -8.66
CA VAL A 148 10.86 1.73 -8.13
C VAL A 148 11.14 0.49 -8.96
N LYS A 149 12.23 0.49 -9.69
CA LYS A 149 12.61 -0.57 -10.63
C LYS A 149 12.87 -1.90 -9.93
N ALA A 150 12.58 -3.00 -10.63
CA ALA A 150 12.82 -4.36 -10.18
C ALA A 150 14.26 -4.56 -9.67
N GLY A 151 14.44 -5.03 -8.43
CA GLY A 151 15.73 -5.26 -7.82
C GLY A 151 16.59 -4.01 -7.59
N LYS A 152 15.96 -2.83 -7.54
CA LYS A 152 16.66 -1.53 -7.34
C LYS A 152 16.14 -0.81 -6.10
N SER A 153 16.94 0.13 -5.63
CA SER A 153 16.55 1.10 -4.61
C SER A 153 16.24 2.45 -5.25
N SER A 154 15.32 3.19 -4.63
CA SER A 154 14.99 4.58 -4.94
C SER A 154 14.98 5.40 -3.66
N THR A 155 15.24 6.69 -3.78
CA THR A 155 15.09 7.63 -2.66
C THR A 155 14.28 8.83 -3.11
N GLU A 156 13.23 9.13 -2.35
CA GLU A 156 12.40 10.30 -2.51
C GLU A 156 12.73 11.32 -1.42
N PHE A 157 12.62 12.61 -1.75
CA PHE A 157 12.96 13.68 -0.84
C PHE A 157 11.85 14.72 -0.76
N TRP A 158 11.57 15.21 0.45
CA TRP A 158 10.65 16.32 0.67
C TRP A 158 11.37 17.47 1.39
N PRO A 159 11.18 18.73 0.94
CA PRO A 159 11.84 19.90 1.51
C PRO A 159 11.19 20.42 2.80
N HIS A 160 10.39 19.60 3.47
CA HIS A 160 9.67 19.96 4.69
C HIS A 160 9.55 18.76 5.62
N PRO A 161 9.39 18.98 6.95
CA PRO A 161 9.20 17.90 7.90
C PRO A 161 7.88 17.19 7.66
N ILE A 162 7.87 15.87 7.88
CA ILE A 162 6.68 15.01 7.76
C ILE A 162 6.54 14.25 9.06
N ALA A 163 5.44 14.47 9.77
CA ALA A 163 5.17 13.82 11.05
C ALA A 163 4.76 12.36 10.87
N GLN A 164 4.00 12.06 9.82
CA GLN A 164 3.61 10.71 9.42
C GLN A 164 3.55 10.63 7.90
N LEU A 165 4.09 9.57 7.33
CA LEU A 165 3.96 9.25 5.91
C LEU A 165 3.19 7.94 5.76
N VAL A 166 2.17 7.94 4.91
CA VAL A 166 1.35 6.76 4.57
C VAL A 166 1.58 6.43 3.11
N LEU A 167 1.96 5.18 2.82
CA LEU A 167 2.12 4.67 1.46
C LEU A 167 0.98 3.71 1.14
N GLY A 168 0.34 3.88 0.00
CA GLY A 168 -0.78 3.05 -0.44
C GLY A 168 -0.85 2.89 -1.96
N ASN A 169 -1.94 2.31 -2.43
CA ASN A 169 -2.18 2.10 -3.87
C ASN A 169 -1.04 1.39 -4.61
N PHE A 170 -0.45 0.38 -3.96
CA PHE A 170 0.65 -0.40 -4.54
C PHE A 170 0.21 -1.11 -5.81
N ARG A 171 0.95 -0.94 -6.89
CA ARG A 171 0.74 -1.59 -8.19
C ARG A 171 2.05 -2.10 -8.73
N LEU A 172 1.98 -3.22 -9.43
CA LEU A 172 3.12 -3.77 -10.15
C LEU A 172 2.95 -3.44 -11.63
N THR A 173 4.01 -2.94 -12.23
CA THR A 173 4.05 -2.71 -13.67
C THR A 173 4.96 -3.74 -14.32
N THR A 174 4.58 -4.23 -15.51
CA THR A 174 5.44 -5.07 -16.33
C THR A 174 6.49 -4.18 -16.99
N GLU A 175 7.74 -4.66 -17.13
CA GLU A 175 8.76 -3.95 -17.90
C GLU A 175 8.19 -3.56 -19.27
N GLY A 176 8.19 -2.27 -19.59
CA GLY A 176 7.83 -1.76 -20.91
C GLY A 176 6.63 -0.82 -21.00
N THR A 177 5.79 -0.66 -20.00
CA THR A 177 4.76 0.40 -20.00
C THR A 177 5.34 1.72 -19.49
N ALA A 178 6.03 2.42 -20.39
CA ALA A 178 6.38 3.82 -20.13
C ALA A 178 5.08 4.61 -19.90
N SER A 179 5.00 5.29 -18.76
CA SER A 179 3.92 6.24 -18.47
C SER A 179 3.82 7.22 -19.63
N PRO A 180 2.63 7.53 -20.19
CA PRO A 180 2.51 8.53 -21.23
C PRO A 180 3.01 9.85 -20.66
N LYS A 181 4.04 10.43 -21.31
CA LYS A 181 4.49 11.80 -21.03
C LYS A 181 3.30 12.73 -21.26
N LYS A 182 2.89 13.44 -20.23
CA LYS A 182 2.03 14.63 -20.37
C LYS A 182 2.85 15.81 -20.85
#